data_aad48cea95a7c4cc3142ea550a1c2c84
#
_entry.id   aad48cea95a7c4cc3142ea550a1c2c84
#
_cell.length_a   1.000
_cell.length_b   1.000
_cell.length_c   1.000
_cell.angle_alpha   90.00
_cell.angle_beta   90.00
_cell.angle_gamma   90.00
#
_symmetry.space_group_name_H-M   'P 1'
#
loop_
_entity.id
_entity.type
_entity.pdbx_description
1 polymer ?
#
loop_
_entity_poly.entity_id
_entity_poly.type
_entity_poly.pdbx_seq_one_letter_code
_entity_poly.pdbx_strand_id
1 'polypeptide(L)'
;MHFRKNNTKMTTLNELNAISPIDGRYRNKTLSLAPFFSEEALIKYRVLIEIEYFIALCEVPLPQLKNVNSNIFESLRAIYKNFSTEDALWIKETEKVTNHDVKAVEYFIKDAFEKLGLSEYKEFIHFGLTSQDINNTAIPLSTKEAFEKVYLPSLIGVISKLKELSTEWRDIPLLARTHGQPASPTRLGKEIGVFVERLEEQMRLLFNIPFAAKFGGATGNYNAHHVAYPQIDWKQFGNTFVETNLGLHHSFPTTQIEHYDHFAAFFDALKRINTIIIDLDRDIWTYVSMEYFKQKIKAGEIGSSAM
;
A
#
# COMPACT_ATOMS: atom_id res chain seq x y z
N MET A 1 41.23 23.57 -22.01
CA MET A 1 40.25 22.49 -22.06
C MET A 1 38.86 23.06 -21.83
N HIS A 2 38.05 23.18 -22.89
CA HIS A 2 36.68 23.67 -22.80
C HIS A 2 35.78 22.49 -22.44
N PHE A 3 35.27 22.46 -21.21
CA PHE A 3 34.18 21.53 -20.84
C PHE A 3 32.90 22.02 -21.54
N ARG A 4 32.46 21.29 -22.57
CA ARG A 4 31.10 21.43 -23.10
C ARG A 4 30.12 21.04 -21.98
N LYS A 5 29.35 22.02 -21.49
CA LYS A 5 28.15 21.74 -20.73
C LYS A 5 27.17 21.02 -21.67
N ASN A 6 27.08 19.68 -21.51
CA ASN A 6 26.00 18.92 -22.12
C ASN A 6 24.71 19.33 -21.39
N ASN A 7 23.96 20.25 -21.98
CA ASN A 7 22.55 20.48 -21.65
C ASN A 7 21.77 19.24 -22.14
N THR A 8 21.80 18.16 -21.36
CA THR A 8 20.85 17.07 -21.54
C THR A 8 19.48 17.63 -21.17
N LYS A 9 18.66 18.00 -22.18
CA LYS A 9 17.23 18.22 -21.95
C LYS A 9 16.71 16.98 -21.26
N MET A 10 16.28 17.10 -20.00
CA MET A 10 15.59 16.01 -19.33
C MET A 10 14.34 15.71 -20.15
N THR A 11 14.37 14.61 -20.86
CA THR A 11 13.20 14.09 -21.57
C THR A 11 12.17 13.64 -20.54
N THR A 12 10.92 14.04 -20.71
CA THR A 12 9.83 13.59 -19.85
C THR A 12 9.83 12.07 -19.79
N LEU A 13 9.77 11.51 -18.57
CA LEU A 13 9.73 10.06 -18.36
C LEU A 13 8.53 9.46 -19.13
N ASN A 14 8.78 8.44 -19.91
CA ASN A 14 7.75 7.67 -20.63
C ASN A 14 8.14 6.20 -20.74
N GLU A 15 7.29 5.39 -21.37
CA GLU A 15 7.48 3.95 -21.47
C GLU A 15 8.79 3.52 -22.16
N LEU A 16 9.35 4.38 -23.04
CA LEU A 16 10.55 4.07 -23.78
C LEU A 16 11.84 4.42 -23.04
N ASN A 17 11.82 5.45 -22.18
CA ASN A 17 13.01 5.94 -21.48
C ASN A 17 13.04 5.61 -19.97
N ALA A 18 12.01 4.93 -19.45
CA ALA A 18 11.98 4.44 -18.08
C ALA A 18 12.96 3.29 -17.90
N ILE A 19 13.76 3.33 -16.83
CA ILE A 19 14.72 2.27 -16.47
C ILE A 19 13.98 1.05 -15.90
N SER A 20 13.01 1.28 -15.03
CA SER A 20 12.18 0.21 -14.45
C SER A 20 11.08 -0.21 -15.43
N PRO A 21 10.93 -1.51 -15.74
CA PRO A 21 9.83 -1.99 -16.56
C PRO A 21 8.46 -1.75 -15.91
N ILE A 22 8.38 -1.61 -14.59
CA ILE A 22 7.13 -1.28 -13.85
C ILE A 22 6.63 0.10 -14.26
N ASP A 23 7.52 1.11 -14.31
CA ASP A 23 7.19 2.49 -14.70
C ASP A 23 7.29 2.73 -16.23
N GLY A 24 7.84 1.77 -16.97
CA GLY A 24 7.92 1.79 -18.43
C GLY A 24 6.88 0.87 -19.07
N ARG A 25 7.37 -0.23 -19.66
CA ARG A 25 6.59 -1.20 -20.46
C ARG A 25 5.29 -1.66 -19.80
N TYR A 26 5.28 -1.82 -18.48
CA TYR A 26 4.13 -2.36 -17.73
C TYR A 26 3.35 -1.29 -16.95
N ARG A 27 3.66 0.01 -17.15
CA ARG A 27 2.99 1.09 -16.42
C ARG A 27 1.46 1.03 -16.53
N ASN A 28 0.93 0.72 -17.71
CA ASN A 28 -0.51 0.59 -17.92
C ASN A 28 -1.16 -0.57 -17.11
N LYS A 29 -0.37 -1.54 -16.64
CA LYS A 29 -0.82 -2.66 -15.79
C LYS A 29 -0.73 -2.33 -14.30
N THR A 30 0.12 -1.39 -13.91
CA THR A 30 0.42 -1.04 -12.52
C THR A 30 -0.13 0.33 -12.10
N LEU A 31 -0.73 1.08 -13.03
CA LEU A 31 -1.19 2.46 -12.79
C LEU A 31 -2.19 2.57 -11.63
N SER A 32 -3.01 1.55 -11.41
CA SER A 32 -3.95 1.50 -10.28
C SER A 32 -3.26 1.50 -8.90
N LEU A 33 -1.96 1.19 -8.84
CA LEU A 33 -1.16 1.21 -7.61
C LEU A 33 -0.50 2.58 -7.35
N ALA A 34 -0.43 3.46 -8.34
CA ALA A 34 0.22 4.77 -8.21
C ALA A 34 -0.38 5.63 -7.07
N PRO A 35 -1.70 5.66 -6.82
CA PRO A 35 -2.28 6.42 -5.70
C PRO A 35 -1.86 5.95 -4.31
N PHE A 36 -1.16 4.81 -4.20
CA PHE A 36 -0.75 4.21 -2.94
C PHE A 36 0.78 4.14 -2.78
N PHE A 37 1.53 3.95 -3.87
CA PHE A 37 2.95 3.62 -3.82
C PHE A 37 3.86 4.57 -4.59
N SER A 38 3.33 5.62 -5.23
CA SER A 38 4.17 6.67 -5.80
C SER A 38 4.74 7.58 -4.70
N GLU A 39 5.77 8.35 -5.01
CA GLU A 39 6.32 9.36 -4.10
C GLU A 39 5.24 10.41 -3.73
N GLU A 40 4.44 10.84 -4.69
CA GLU A 40 3.29 11.74 -4.46
C GLU A 40 2.30 11.12 -3.46
N ALA A 41 1.99 9.84 -3.61
CA ALA A 41 1.12 9.12 -2.69
C ALA A 41 1.70 9.05 -1.28
N LEU A 42 2.99 8.71 -1.13
CA LEU A 42 3.65 8.68 0.17
C LEU A 42 3.57 10.05 0.87
N ILE A 43 3.83 11.13 0.14
CA ILE A 43 3.74 12.49 0.67
C ILE A 43 2.31 12.80 1.11
N LYS A 44 1.31 12.47 0.29
CA LYS A 44 -0.11 12.64 0.61
C LYS A 44 -0.50 11.89 1.88
N TYR A 45 -0.08 10.64 2.04
CA TYR A 45 -0.37 9.86 3.26
C TYR A 45 0.31 10.46 4.49
N ARG A 46 1.51 11.02 4.37
CA ARG A 46 2.16 11.75 5.47
C ARG A 46 1.35 12.98 5.87
N VAL A 47 0.87 13.76 4.90
CA VAL A 47 -0.03 14.91 5.16
C VAL A 47 -1.31 14.44 5.85
N LEU A 48 -1.92 13.34 5.40
CA LEU A 48 -3.10 12.76 6.02
C LEU A 48 -2.83 12.44 7.50
N ILE A 49 -1.76 11.73 7.81
CA ILE A 49 -1.43 11.33 9.19
C ILE A 49 -1.25 12.57 10.09
N GLU A 50 -0.51 13.56 9.63
CA GLU A 50 -0.29 14.80 10.41
C GLU A 50 -1.59 15.56 10.70
N ILE A 51 -2.47 15.65 9.70
CA ILE A 51 -3.78 16.33 9.85
C ILE A 51 -4.69 15.55 10.80
N GLU A 52 -4.83 14.24 10.62
CA GLU A 52 -5.68 13.43 11.51
C GLU A 52 -5.11 13.39 12.94
N TYR A 53 -3.78 13.42 13.08
CA TYR A 53 -3.15 13.56 14.39
C TYR A 53 -3.48 14.89 15.06
N PHE A 54 -3.39 16.01 14.34
CA PHE A 54 -3.78 17.32 14.89
C PHE A 54 -5.26 17.34 15.30
N ILE A 55 -6.15 16.77 14.47
CA ILE A 55 -7.58 16.66 14.80
C ILE A 55 -7.77 15.82 16.07
N ALA A 56 -7.08 14.69 16.19
CA ALA A 56 -7.14 13.85 17.38
C ALA A 56 -6.63 14.58 18.64
N LEU A 57 -5.59 15.41 18.53
CA LEU A 57 -5.13 16.25 19.62
C LEU A 57 -6.17 17.29 20.07
N CYS A 58 -6.98 17.82 19.14
CA CYS A 58 -8.07 18.74 19.49
C CYS A 58 -9.20 18.08 20.30
N GLU A 59 -9.31 16.76 20.22
CA GLU A 59 -10.31 15.97 20.98
C GLU A 59 -9.80 15.61 22.40
N VAL A 60 -8.52 15.84 22.69
CA VAL A 60 -7.94 15.68 24.02
C VAL A 60 -8.07 17.01 24.79
N PRO A 61 -8.24 17.02 26.13
CA PRO A 61 -8.41 18.25 26.92
C PRO A 61 -7.10 19.03 27.08
N LEU A 62 -6.46 19.38 25.95
CA LEU A 62 -5.29 20.24 25.92
C LEU A 62 -5.71 21.71 26.03
N PRO A 63 -5.21 22.45 27.05
CA PRO A 63 -5.66 23.82 27.29
C PRO A 63 -5.50 24.77 26.09
N GLN A 64 -4.45 24.57 25.30
CA GLN A 64 -4.15 25.40 24.14
C GLN A 64 -5.07 25.13 22.94
N LEU A 65 -5.61 23.91 22.81
CA LEU A 65 -6.48 23.51 21.69
C LEU A 65 -7.97 23.62 21.99
N LYS A 66 -8.35 23.97 23.21
CA LYS A 66 -9.75 24.05 23.67
C LYS A 66 -10.65 24.98 22.83
N ASN A 67 -10.07 25.96 22.16
CA ASN A 67 -10.78 26.94 21.35
C ASN A 67 -10.84 26.57 19.86
N VAL A 68 -10.20 25.48 19.45
CA VAL A 68 -10.28 24.98 18.07
C VAL A 68 -11.71 24.49 17.82
N ASN A 69 -12.41 25.15 16.91
CA ASN A 69 -13.78 24.75 16.55
C ASN A 69 -13.76 23.54 15.62
N SER A 70 -14.50 22.48 15.96
CA SER A 70 -14.57 21.27 15.13
C SER A 70 -15.10 21.52 13.71
N ASN A 71 -15.79 22.62 13.44
CA ASN A 71 -16.21 23.00 12.09
C ASN A 71 -15.05 23.16 11.12
N ILE A 72 -13.81 23.40 11.61
CA ILE A 72 -12.62 23.53 10.77
C ILE A 72 -12.09 22.17 10.30
N PHE A 73 -12.45 21.05 10.94
CA PHE A 73 -11.90 19.74 10.67
C PHE A 73 -12.08 19.27 9.23
N GLU A 74 -13.23 19.57 8.63
CA GLU A 74 -13.42 19.25 7.20
C GLU A 74 -12.52 20.08 6.28
N SER A 75 -12.24 21.34 6.63
CA SER A 75 -11.28 22.16 5.89
C SER A 75 -9.84 21.64 6.05
N LEU A 76 -9.48 21.14 7.24
CA LEU A 76 -8.21 20.48 7.46
C LEU A 76 -8.10 19.19 6.64
N ARG A 77 -9.14 18.36 6.66
CA ARG A 77 -9.19 17.13 5.84
C ARG A 77 -9.14 17.42 4.33
N ALA A 78 -9.68 18.57 3.89
CA ALA A 78 -9.61 18.98 2.50
C ALA A 78 -8.17 19.14 1.99
N ILE A 79 -7.18 19.44 2.86
CA ILE A 79 -5.76 19.56 2.53
C ILE A 79 -5.24 18.26 1.89
N TYR A 80 -5.52 17.10 2.51
CA TYR A 80 -5.08 15.83 1.94
C TYR A 80 -6.08 15.20 0.96
N LYS A 81 -7.39 15.48 1.11
CA LYS A 81 -8.40 14.98 0.16
C LYS A 81 -8.23 15.57 -1.23
N ASN A 82 -7.86 16.86 -1.30
CA ASN A 82 -7.62 17.59 -2.55
C ASN A 82 -6.14 17.73 -2.89
N PHE A 83 -5.27 16.94 -2.27
CA PHE A 83 -3.82 16.98 -2.47
C PHE A 83 -3.48 16.76 -3.95
N SER A 84 -2.68 17.65 -4.50
CA SER A 84 -2.32 17.70 -5.92
C SER A 84 -0.83 17.43 -6.17
N THR A 85 -0.48 17.22 -7.42
CA THR A 85 0.93 17.12 -7.86
C THR A 85 1.70 18.42 -7.57
N GLU A 86 1.05 19.58 -7.67
CA GLU A 86 1.64 20.88 -7.36
C GLU A 86 2.00 20.99 -5.87
N ASP A 87 1.16 20.46 -4.98
CA ASP A 87 1.44 20.39 -3.55
C ASP A 87 2.64 19.48 -3.26
N ALA A 88 2.70 18.32 -3.93
CA ALA A 88 3.83 17.41 -3.82
C ALA A 88 5.14 18.08 -4.33
N LEU A 89 5.09 18.80 -5.43
CA LEU A 89 6.23 19.55 -5.95
C LEU A 89 6.68 20.63 -4.97
N TRP A 90 5.77 21.38 -4.35
CA TRP A 90 6.09 22.37 -3.33
C TRP A 90 6.84 21.73 -2.14
N ILE A 91 6.36 20.56 -1.67
CA ILE A 91 7.02 19.82 -0.59
C ILE A 91 8.41 19.35 -1.02
N LYS A 92 8.57 18.84 -2.24
CA LYS A 92 9.88 18.38 -2.76
C LYS A 92 10.87 19.55 -2.94
N GLU A 93 10.44 20.73 -3.34
CA GLU A 93 11.33 21.91 -3.38
C GLU A 93 11.76 22.34 -1.97
N THR A 94 10.85 22.29 -0.99
CA THR A 94 11.18 22.55 0.42
C THR A 94 12.15 21.52 0.98
N GLU A 95 11.96 20.24 0.65
CA GLU A 95 12.85 19.15 1.06
C GLU A 95 14.30 19.36 0.55
N LYS A 96 14.50 19.89 -0.64
CA LYS A 96 15.85 20.21 -1.18
C LYS A 96 16.60 21.21 -0.31
N VAL A 97 15.88 22.10 0.37
CA VAL A 97 16.47 23.12 1.27
C VAL A 97 16.67 22.57 2.68
N THR A 98 15.67 21.87 3.18
CA THR A 98 15.69 21.34 4.57
C THR A 98 16.50 20.05 4.69
N ASN A 99 16.73 19.35 3.59
CA ASN A 99 17.30 18.02 3.50
C ASN A 99 16.61 17.01 4.45
N HIS A 100 15.27 17.17 4.59
CA HIS A 100 14.47 16.35 5.49
C HIS A 100 13.01 16.27 4.98
N ASP A 101 12.58 15.08 4.60
CA ASP A 101 11.31 14.79 3.93
C ASP A 101 10.07 15.09 4.81
N VAL A 102 10.00 14.51 6.00
CA VAL A 102 8.85 14.73 6.92
C VAL A 102 8.81 16.19 7.37
N LYS A 103 9.96 16.85 7.57
CA LYS A 103 10.00 18.26 7.92
C LYS A 103 9.44 19.17 6.83
N ALA A 104 9.66 18.82 5.57
CA ALA A 104 9.06 19.54 4.44
C ALA A 104 7.52 19.42 4.45
N VAL A 105 6.98 18.26 4.83
CA VAL A 105 5.53 18.07 5.04
C VAL A 105 5.02 18.96 6.16
N GLU A 106 5.71 19.03 7.30
CA GLU A 106 5.32 19.95 8.39
C GLU A 106 5.24 21.41 7.93
N TYR A 107 6.21 21.88 7.14
CA TYR A 107 6.19 23.26 6.62
C TYR A 107 4.99 23.49 5.67
N PHE A 108 4.67 22.54 4.82
CA PHE A 108 3.49 22.61 3.97
C PHE A 108 2.20 22.75 4.79
N ILE A 109 2.06 21.95 5.84
CA ILE A 109 0.87 22.00 6.70
C ILE A 109 0.85 23.32 7.50
N LYS A 110 1.99 23.82 7.97
CA LYS A 110 2.09 25.13 8.64
C LYS A 110 1.66 26.29 7.74
N ASP A 111 2.01 26.25 6.45
CA ASP A 111 1.55 27.22 5.46
C ASP A 111 0.02 27.12 5.23
N ALA A 112 -0.50 25.90 5.14
CA ALA A 112 -1.95 25.68 5.04
C ALA A 112 -2.70 26.18 6.29
N PHE A 113 -2.14 26.01 7.48
CA PHE A 113 -2.71 26.54 8.73
C PHE A 113 -2.76 28.08 8.74
N GLU A 114 -1.75 28.75 8.20
CA GLU A 114 -1.79 30.21 8.03
C GLU A 114 -2.97 30.65 7.17
N LYS A 115 -3.16 29.99 6.05
CA LYS A 115 -4.25 30.28 5.11
C LYS A 115 -5.63 30.03 5.71
N LEU A 116 -5.74 29.12 6.67
CA LEU A 116 -6.96 28.78 7.39
C LEU A 116 -7.15 29.64 8.68
N GLY A 117 -6.25 30.55 9.00
CA GLY A 117 -6.31 31.37 10.22
C GLY A 117 -5.97 30.60 11.51
N LEU A 118 -5.23 29.50 11.39
CA LEU A 118 -4.85 28.62 12.51
C LEU A 118 -3.39 28.80 12.93
N SER A 119 -2.80 29.96 12.66
CA SER A 119 -1.36 30.23 12.91
C SER A 119 -0.94 30.01 14.37
N GLU A 120 -1.83 30.22 15.33
CA GLU A 120 -1.54 30.03 16.76
C GLU A 120 -1.38 28.55 17.14
N TYR A 121 -1.87 27.60 16.32
CA TYR A 121 -1.82 26.17 16.59
C TYR A 121 -0.71 25.42 15.85
N LYS A 122 0.15 26.11 15.09
CA LYS A 122 1.20 25.51 14.26
C LYS A 122 2.17 24.60 15.01
N GLU A 123 2.44 24.89 16.28
CA GLU A 123 3.38 24.11 17.09
C GLU A 123 2.79 22.76 17.55
N PHE A 124 1.49 22.53 17.32
CA PHE A 124 0.85 21.23 17.52
C PHE A 124 0.92 20.30 16.30
N ILE A 125 1.38 20.81 15.14
CA ILE A 125 1.74 19.96 14.00
C ILE A 125 3.00 19.17 14.40
N HIS A 126 2.97 17.85 14.25
CA HIS A 126 4.07 16.96 14.64
C HIS A 126 4.43 17.02 16.15
N PHE A 127 3.52 17.45 17.00
CA PHE A 127 3.78 17.62 18.42
C PHE A 127 4.21 16.30 19.08
N GLY A 128 5.39 16.28 19.70
CA GLY A 128 5.93 15.12 20.42
C GLY A 128 6.31 13.91 19.56
N LEU A 129 6.11 13.98 18.24
CA LEU A 129 6.37 12.88 17.32
C LEU A 129 7.82 12.83 16.83
N THR A 130 8.16 11.74 16.18
CA THR A 130 9.34 11.57 15.33
C THR A 130 8.89 11.21 13.91
N SER A 131 9.75 11.41 12.93
CA SER A 131 9.43 11.09 11.52
C SER A 131 8.94 9.65 11.33
N GLN A 132 9.39 8.72 12.17
CA GLN A 132 8.93 7.33 12.08
C GLN A 132 7.50 7.12 12.59
N ASP A 133 6.95 7.98 13.42
CA ASP A 133 5.53 7.94 13.77
C ASP A 133 4.67 8.21 12.53
N ILE A 134 5.13 9.09 11.65
CA ILE A 134 4.46 9.42 10.39
C ILE A 134 4.68 8.33 9.34
N ASN A 135 5.92 7.88 9.14
CA ASN A 135 6.22 6.85 8.15
C ASN A 135 5.62 5.48 8.53
N ASN A 136 5.72 5.09 9.80
CA ASN A 136 5.21 3.80 10.28
C ASN A 136 3.69 3.78 10.53
N THR A 137 2.98 4.81 10.14
CA THR A 137 1.51 4.87 10.03
C THR A 137 1.07 5.08 8.58
N ALA A 138 1.73 5.98 7.85
CA ALA A 138 1.42 6.28 6.45
C ALA A 138 1.63 5.06 5.52
N ILE A 139 2.76 4.36 5.66
CA ILE A 139 3.10 3.20 4.82
C ILE A 139 2.14 2.02 5.04
N PRO A 140 1.87 1.55 6.27
CA PRO A 140 0.90 0.46 6.46
C PRO A 140 -0.53 0.88 6.07
N LEU A 141 -0.93 2.15 6.24
CA LEU A 141 -2.23 2.63 5.79
C LEU A 141 -2.35 2.58 4.25
N SER A 142 -1.37 3.10 3.54
CA SER A 142 -1.36 3.04 2.06
C SER A 142 -1.33 1.61 1.55
N THR A 143 -0.59 0.71 2.20
CA THR A 143 -0.52 -0.71 1.84
C THR A 143 -1.85 -1.41 2.09
N LYS A 144 -2.50 -1.15 3.22
CA LYS A 144 -3.85 -1.65 3.53
C LYS A 144 -4.85 -1.23 2.45
N GLU A 145 -4.87 0.05 2.12
CA GLU A 145 -5.79 0.57 1.10
C GLU A 145 -5.50 0.01 -0.29
N ALA A 146 -4.23 -0.14 -0.69
CA ALA A 146 -3.86 -0.79 -1.95
C ALA A 146 -4.30 -2.25 -1.98
N PHE A 147 -4.12 -2.97 -0.88
CA PHE A 147 -4.59 -4.34 -0.73
C PHE A 147 -6.11 -4.42 -0.90
N GLU A 148 -6.86 -3.63 -0.16
CA GLU A 148 -8.33 -3.67 -0.15
C GLU A 148 -8.94 -3.20 -1.48
N LYS A 149 -8.36 -2.16 -2.11
CA LYS A 149 -8.95 -1.49 -3.28
C LYS A 149 -8.47 -2.06 -4.62
N VAL A 150 -7.28 -2.69 -4.67
CA VAL A 150 -6.67 -3.15 -5.93
C VAL A 150 -6.38 -4.65 -5.91
N TYR A 151 -5.59 -5.11 -4.94
CA TYR A 151 -5.12 -6.51 -4.93
C TYR A 151 -6.24 -7.50 -4.64
N LEU A 152 -7.00 -7.28 -3.56
CA LEU A 152 -8.07 -8.18 -3.14
C LEU A 152 -9.17 -8.36 -4.20
N PRO A 153 -9.71 -7.30 -4.82
CA PRO A 153 -10.66 -7.45 -5.91
C PRO A 153 -10.12 -8.25 -7.10
N SER A 154 -8.83 -8.06 -7.43
CA SER A 154 -8.17 -8.82 -8.50
C SER A 154 -8.04 -10.30 -8.16
N LEU A 155 -7.61 -10.63 -6.94
CA LEU A 155 -7.51 -12.01 -6.46
C LEU A 155 -8.89 -12.70 -6.42
N ILE A 156 -9.91 -12.01 -5.90
CA ILE A 156 -11.30 -12.51 -5.89
C ILE A 156 -11.78 -12.78 -7.32
N GLY A 157 -11.45 -11.92 -8.27
CA GLY A 157 -11.76 -12.13 -9.69
C GLY A 157 -11.16 -13.41 -10.25
N VAL A 158 -9.88 -13.70 -9.94
CA VAL A 158 -9.20 -14.94 -10.33
C VAL A 158 -9.89 -16.15 -9.70
N ILE A 159 -10.11 -16.13 -8.38
CA ILE A 159 -10.77 -17.24 -7.66
C ILE A 159 -12.17 -17.51 -8.22
N SER A 160 -12.95 -16.45 -8.46
CA SER A 160 -14.30 -16.56 -9.01
C SER A 160 -14.30 -17.20 -10.40
N LYS A 161 -13.34 -16.81 -11.25
CA LYS A 161 -13.21 -17.41 -12.58
C LYS A 161 -12.80 -18.88 -12.52
N LEU A 162 -11.90 -19.24 -11.61
CA LEU A 162 -11.52 -20.64 -11.40
C LEU A 162 -12.69 -21.49 -10.88
N LYS A 163 -13.53 -20.95 -9.99
CA LYS A 163 -14.76 -21.61 -9.54
C LYS A 163 -15.75 -21.87 -10.67
N GLU A 164 -15.95 -20.87 -11.52
CA GLU A 164 -16.77 -20.99 -12.72
C GLU A 164 -16.27 -22.13 -13.62
N LEU A 165 -14.96 -22.12 -13.94
CA LEU A 165 -14.34 -23.16 -14.77
C LEU A 165 -14.38 -24.55 -14.11
N SER A 166 -14.14 -24.62 -12.80
CA SER A 166 -14.25 -25.88 -12.03
C SER A 166 -15.65 -26.48 -12.13
N THR A 167 -16.69 -25.63 -12.11
CA THR A 167 -18.09 -26.07 -12.26
C THR A 167 -18.42 -26.46 -13.72
N GLU A 168 -18.01 -25.62 -14.67
CA GLU A 168 -18.26 -25.87 -16.12
C GLU A 168 -17.60 -27.17 -16.57
N TRP A 169 -16.39 -27.47 -16.10
CA TRP A 169 -15.59 -28.61 -16.53
C TRP A 169 -15.70 -29.82 -15.59
N ARG A 170 -16.64 -29.81 -14.65
CA ARG A 170 -16.78 -30.88 -13.64
C ARG A 170 -16.97 -32.27 -14.22
N ASP A 171 -17.60 -32.38 -15.39
CA ASP A 171 -17.91 -33.67 -16.03
C ASP A 171 -16.92 -34.04 -17.15
N ILE A 172 -15.92 -33.23 -17.42
CA ILE A 172 -14.87 -33.50 -18.39
C ILE A 172 -13.88 -34.51 -17.80
N PRO A 173 -13.75 -35.74 -18.35
CA PRO A 173 -12.78 -36.71 -17.87
C PRO A 173 -11.35 -36.26 -18.19
N LEU A 174 -10.45 -36.48 -17.23
CA LEU A 174 -9.03 -36.21 -17.37
C LEU A 174 -8.24 -37.42 -16.87
N LEU A 175 -7.16 -37.78 -17.54
CA LEU A 175 -6.26 -38.83 -17.13
C LEU A 175 -5.15 -38.22 -16.27
N ALA A 176 -5.14 -38.53 -14.97
CA ALA A 176 -4.02 -38.15 -14.10
C ALA A 176 -2.75 -38.91 -14.53
N ARG A 177 -1.59 -38.30 -14.26
CA ARG A 177 -0.29 -38.89 -14.57
C ARG A 177 0.59 -38.90 -13.31
N THR A 178 1.41 -39.93 -13.21
CA THR A 178 2.46 -40.05 -12.20
C THR A 178 3.78 -40.39 -12.91
N HIS A 179 4.84 -39.66 -12.60
CA HIS A 179 6.13 -39.80 -13.28
C HIS A 179 6.01 -39.74 -14.84
N GLY A 180 5.10 -38.92 -15.35
CA GLY A 180 4.81 -38.82 -16.78
C GLY A 180 3.99 -39.98 -17.37
N GLN A 181 3.69 -41.01 -16.61
CA GLN A 181 2.94 -42.18 -17.03
C GLN A 181 1.43 -42.05 -16.74
N PRO A 182 0.57 -42.64 -17.61
CA PRO A 182 -0.86 -42.72 -17.32
C PRO A 182 -1.14 -43.36 -15.95
N ALA A 183 -2.04 -42.73 -15.18
CA ALA A 183 -2.44 -43.18 -13.85
C ALA A 183 -3.97 -43.24 -13.75
N SER A 184 -4.52 -42.88 -12.60
CA SER A 184 -5.96 -42.95 -12.35
C SER A 184 -6.74 -41.87 -13.13
N PRO A 185 -7.97 -42.16 -13.56
CA PRO A 185 -8.85 -41.14 -14.12
C PRO A 185 -9.27 -40.13 -13.07
N THR A 186 -9.42 -38.88 -13.46
CA THR A 186 -9.91 -37.75 -12.67
C THR A 186 -10.85 -36.90 -13.52
N ARG A 187 -11.17 -35.70 -13.07
CA ARG A 187 -12.00 -34.75 -13.81
C ARG A 187 -11.31 -33.37 -13.85
N LEU A 188 -11.35 -32.73 -15.00
CA LEU A 188 -10.71 -31.42 -15.22
C LEU A 188 -11.23 -30.38 -14.22
N GLY A 189 -12.53 -30.29 -13.99
CA GLY A 189 -13.11 -29.35 -13.04
C GLY A 189 -12.61 -29.56 -11.61
N LYS A 190 -12.35 -30.82 -11.20
CA LYS A 190 -11.76 -31.11 -9.86
C LYS A 190 -10.32 -30.65 -9.81
N GLU A 191 -9.52 -30.82 -10.85
CA GLU A 191 -8.13 -30.35 -10.87
C GLU A 191 -8.05 -28.83 -10.74
N ILE A 192 -8.93 -28.09 -11.46
CA ILE A 192 -9.04 -26.63 -11.28
C ILE A 192 -9.52 -26.26 -9.87
N GLY A 193 -10.47 -27.02 -9.30
CA GLY A 193 -10.98 -26.82 -7.94
C GLY A 193 -9.93 -26.91 -6.84
N VAL A 194 -8.84 -27.67 -7.07
CA VAL A 194 -7.69 -27.71 -6.13
C VAL A 194 -7.04 -26.34 -5.98
N PHE A 195 -6.89 -25.59 -7.07
CA PHE A 195 -6.32 -24.23 -7.01
C PHE A 195 -7.26 -23.24 -6.32
N VAL A 196 -8.58 -23.41 -6.49
CA VAL A 196 -9.57 -22.61 -5.75
C VAL A 196 -9.39 -22.82 -4.25
N GLU A 197 -9.38 -24.05 -3.79
CA GLU A 197 -9.19 -24.40 -2.37
C GLU A 197 -7.88 -23.82 -1.81
N ARG A 198 -6.77 -24.02 -2.53
CA ARG A 198 -5.45 -23.50 -2.12
C ARG A 198 -5.45 -21.98 -2.01
N LEU A 199 -6.03 -21.25 -2.95
CA LEU A 199 -6.07 -19.79 -2.96
C LEU A 199 -6.99 -19.25 -1.86
N GLU A 200 -8.16 -19.85 -1.64
CA GLU A 200 -9.09 -19.46 -0.58
C GLU A 200 -8.47 -19.66 0.81
N GLU A 201 -7.76 -20.78 1.02
CA GLU A 201 -7.07 -21.03 2.28
C GLU A 201 -5.95 -20.02 2.53
N GLN A 202 -5.14 -19.65 1.50
CA GLN A 202 -4.13 -18.62 1.67
C GLN A 202 -4.74 -17.24 1.89
N MET A 203 -5.86 -16.93 1.25
CA MET A 203 -6.59 -15.68 1.48
C MET A 203 -7.12 -15.62 2.93
N ARG A 204 -7.66 -16.70 3.47
CA ARG A 204 -8.09 -16.80 4.87
C ARG A 204 -6.94 -16.55 5.85
N LEU A 205 -5.76 -17.12 5.59
CA LEU A 205 -4.56 -16.88 6.41
C LEU A 205 -4.10 -15.42 6.31
N LEU A 206 -4.14 -14.83 5.11
CA LEU A 206 -3.76 -13.44 4.87
C LEU A 206 -4.62 -12.46 5.66
N PHE A 207 -5.94 -12.68 5.76
CA PHE A 207 -6.84 -11.83 6.55
C PHE A 207 -6.57 -11.82 8.05
N ASN A 208 -5.84 -12.79 8.58
CA ASN A 208 -5.43 -12.82 9.99
C ASN A 208 -4.17 -11.98 10.27
N ILE A 209 -3.51 -11.43 9.25
CA ILE A 209 -2.30 -10.63 9.41
C ILE A 209 -2.71 -9.15 9.51
N PRO A 210 -2.48 -8.49 10.66
CA PRO A 210 -2.84 -7.09 10.81
C PRO A 210 -1.88 -6.17 10.03
N PHE A 211 -2.39 -5.03 9.58
CA PHE A 211 -1.56 -3.92 9.12
C PHE A 211 -1.09 -3.15 10.35
N ALA A 212 0.13 -3.44 10.78
CA ALA A 212 0.68 -2.93 12.02
C ALA A 212 1.36 -1.56 11.83
N ALA A 213 1.22 -0.70 12.85
CA ALA A 213 1.79 0.63 12.89
C ALA A 213 2.43 0.92 14.22
N LYS A 214 3.53 1.66 14.22
CA LYS A 214 4.17 2.22 15.42
C LYS A 214 3.78 3.68 15.60
N PHE A 215 3.41 4.04 16.82
CA PHE A 215 3.12 5.40 17.22
C PHE A 215 3.50 5.61 18.70
N GLY A 216 4.30 6.64 19.04
CA GLY A 216 4.74 6.82 20.43
C GLY A 216 6.00 7.67 20.62
N GLY A 217 6.40 8.46 19.62
CA GLY A 217 7.57 9.33 19.67
C GLY A 217 8.90 8.61 19.49
N ALA A 218 9.99 9.31 19.80
CA ALA A 218 11.36 8.90 19.44
C ALA A 218 11.82 7.56 20.02
N THR A 219 11.20 7.06 21.07
CA THR A 219 11.55 5.77 21.71
C THR A 219 10.35 4.84 21.86
N GLY A 220 9.18 5.23 21.34
CA GLY A 220 7.94 4.48 21.52
C GLY A 220 7.28 4.62 22.90
N ASN A 221 7.74 5.54 23.73
CA ASN A 221 7.29 5.71 25.12
C ASN A 221 6.53 7.01 25.38
N TYR A 222 6.17 7.80 24.36
CA TYR A 222 5.49 9.10 24.50
C TYR A 222 6.24 10.10 25.41
N ASN A 223 7.58 10.06 25.46
CA ASN A 223 8.36 10.84 26.42
C ASN A 223 8.07 12.34 26.35
N ALA A 224 8.09 12.93 25.15
CA ALA A 224 7.80 14.35 24.95
C ALA A 224 6.36 14.70 25.34
N HIS A 225 5.41 13.84 25.03
CA HIS A 225 4.00 14.01 25.38
C HIS A 225 3.81 13.99 26.90
N HIS A 226 4.41 13.02 27.61
CA HIS A 226 4.33 12.93 29.07
C HIS A 226 5.00 14.10 29.78
N VAL A 227 6.10 14.62 29.24
CA VAL A 227 6.76 15.81 29.80
C VAL A 227 5.87 17.05 29.67
N ALA A 228 5.21 17.22 28.52
CA ALA A 228 4.37 18.38 28.25
C ALA A 228 3.00 18.29 28.96
N TYR A 229 2.38 17.12 28.97
CA TYR A 229 1.05 16.91 29.56
C TYR A 229 0.98 15.57 30.30
N PRO A 230 1.55 15.49 31.52
CA PRO A 230 1.66 14.25 32.29
C PRO A 230 0.32 13.66 32.75
N GLN A 231 -0.76 14.46 32.71
CA GLN A 231 -2.10 14.08 33.15
C GLN A 231 -2.88 13.30 32.06
N ILE A 232 -2.36 13.24 30.83
CA ILE A 232 -3.02 12.55 29.71
C ILE A 232 -2.52 11.10 29.62
N ASP A 233 -3.43 10.16 29.40
CA ASP A 233 -3.08 8.78 29.05
C ASP A 233 -2.69 8.69 27.57
N TRP A 234 -1.42 8.98 27.28
CA TRP A 234 -0.89 8.99 25.93
C TRP A 234 -0.86 7.61 25.28
N LYS A 235 -0.78 6.54 26.08
CA LYS A 235 -0.87 5.18 25.57
C LYS A 235 -2.28 4.90 25.04
N GLN A 236 -3.30 5.24 25.80
CA GLN A 236 -4.70 5.10 25.37
C GLN A 236 -4.99 6.00 24.17
N PHE A 237 -4.47 7.23 24.17
CA PHE A 237 -4.57 8.14 23.01
C PHE A 237 -3.99 7.48 21.74
N GLY A 238 -2.75 6.95 21.81
CA GLY A 238 -2.11 6.29 20.69
C GLY A 238 -2.86 5.06 20.19
N ASN A 239 -3.39 4.25 21.11
CA ASN A 239 -4.26 3.12 20.74
C ASN A 239 -5.50 3.61 19.97
N THR A 240 -6.19 4.62 20.48
CA THR A 240 -7.38 5.17 19.82
C THR A 240 -7.03 5.75 18.45
N PHE A 241 -5.95 6.52 18.37
CA PHE A 241 -5.51 7.12 17.11
C PHE A 241 -5.18 6.07 16.05
N VAL A 242 -4.37 5.08 16.39
CA VAL A 242 -3.93 4.06 15.42
C VAL A 242 -5.06 3.09 15.10
N GLU A 243 -5.79 2.59 16.09
CA GLU A 243 -6.77 1.51 15.88
C GLU A 243 -8.13 2.04 15.42
N THR A 244 -8.61 3.13 16.04
CA THR A 244 -9.94 3.66 15.73
C THR A 244 -9.91 4.66 14.59
N ASN A 245 -8.99 5.65 14.63
CA ASN A 245 -8.98 6.71 13.62
C ASN A 245 -8.33 6.24 12.31
N LEU A 246 -7.23 5.46 12.37
CA LEU A 246 -6.54 4.97 11.18
C LEU A 246 -6.95 3.55 10.77
N GLY A 247 -7.60 2.78 11.64
CA GLY A 247 -8.00 1.41 11.38
C GLY A 247 -6.83 0.45 11.17
N LEU A 248 -5.69 0.72 11.84
CA LEU A 248 -4.47 -0.09 11.82
C LEU A 248 -4.33 -0.84 13.15
N HIS A 249 -3.39 -1.77 13.25
CA HIS A 249 -3.04 -2.41 14.50
C HIS A 249 -1.91 -1.66 15.20
N HIS A 250 -2.08 -1.24 16.46
CA HIS A 250 -1.05 -0.53 17.19
C HIS A 250 -0.01 -1.50 17.76
N SER A 251 1.19 -1.51 17.17
CA SER A 251 2.34 -2.25 17.71
C SER A 251 2.84 -1.57 18.99
N PHE A 252 2.68 -2.25 20.13
CA PHE A 252 3.15 -1.75 21.41
C PHE A 252 3.52 -2.93 22.34
N PRO A 253 4.71 -2.90 23.02
CA PRO A 253 5.75 -1.86 22.97
C PRO A 253 6.58 -1.90 21.68
N THR A 254 7.12 -0.73 21.31
CA THR A 254 8.06 -0.59 20.20
C THR A 254 9.26 0.28 20.61
N THR A 255 10.24 0.41 19.71
CA THR A 255 11.32 1.41 19.80
C THR A 255 10.94 2.64 18.97
N GLN A 256 11.90 3.29 18.33
CA GLN A 256 11.65 4.39 17.41
C GLN A 256 10.91 3.93 16.13
N ILE A 257 11.13 2.68 15.72
CA ILE A 257 10.70 2.11 14.45
C ILE A 257 9.78 0.92 14.74
N GLU A 258 8.79 0.68 13.85
CA GLU A 258 8.00 -0.55 13.84
C GLU A 258 8.89 -1.76 13.51
N HIS A 259 8.61 -2.95 14.08
CA HIS A 259 9.49 -4.12 13.87
C HIS A 259 9.34 -4.78 12.51
N TYR A 260 8.28 -4.47 11.76
CA TYR A 260 7.96 -5.01 10.43
C TYR A 260 7.68 -6.52 10.36
N ASP A 261 7.50 -7.21 11.48
CA ASP A 261 7.21 -8.65 11.51
C ASP A 261 5.89 -8.98 10.81
N HIS A 262 4.85 -8.18 11.08
CA HIS A 262 3.56 -8.34 10.38
C HIS A 262 3.66 -8.00 8.90
N PHE A 263 4.47 -7.02 8.53
CA PHE A 263 4.71 -6.65 7.14
C PHE A 263 5.44 -7.79 6.40
N ALA A 264 6.43 -8.41 7.04
CA ALA A 264 7.11 -9.58 6.51
C ALA A 264 6.14 -10.77 6.32
N ALA A 265 5.28 -11.04 7.32
CA ALA A 265 4.25 -12.07 7.23
C ALA A 265 3.24 -11.79 6.10
N PHE A 266 2.86 -10.53 5.89
CA PHE A 266 1.99 -10.12 4.78
C PHE A 266 2.64 -10.43 3.42
N PHE A 267 3.90 -10.04 3.20
CA PHE A 267 4.61 -10.34 1.95
C PHE A 267 4.86 -11.84 1.77
N ASP A 268 5.11 -12.59 2.83
CA ASP A 268 5.19 -14.06 2.77
C ASP A 268 3.87 -14.70 2.36
N ALA A 269 2.74 -14.15 2.79
CA ALA A 269 1.43 -14.62 2.35
C ALA A 269 1.20 -14.32 0.85
N LEU A 270 1.53 -13.12 0.38
CA LEU A 270 1.46 -12.78 -1.06
C LEU A 270 2.38 -13.69 -1.88
N LYS A 271 3.59 -13.98 -1.40
CA LYS A 271 4.52 -14.91 -2.05
C LYS A 271 3.90 -16.31 -2.21
N ARG A 272 3.23 -16.84 -1.18
CA ARG A 272 2.57 -18.17 -1.28
C ARG A 272 1.43 -18.15 -2.29
N ILE A 273 0.60 -17.09 -2.31
CA ILE A 273 -0.46 -16.92 -3.31
C ILE A 273 0.13 -16.89 -4.72
N ASN A 274 1.18 -16.11 -4.95
CA ASN A 274 1.85 -16.04 -6.25
C ASN A 274 2.47 -17.38 -6.66
N THR A 275 3.00 -18.15 -5.71
CA THR A 275 3.52 -19.50 -6.00
C THR A 275 2.40 -20.45 -6.47
N ILE A 276 1.21 -20.35 -5.90
CA ILE A 276 0.05 -21.14 -6.33
C ILE A 276 -0.40 -20.75 -7.74
N ILE A 277 -0.39 -19.46 -8.06
CA ILE A 277 -0.73 -18.96 -9.41
C ILE A 277 0.31 -19.44 -10.44
N ILE A 278 1.60 -19.38 -10.11
CA ILE A 278 2.67 -19.91 -10.97
C ILE A 278 2.49 -21.42 -11.21
N ASP A 279 2.07 -22.15 -10.20
CA ASP A 279 1.79 -23.60 -10.28
C ASP A 279 0.62 -23.86 -11.25
N LEU A 280 -0.46 -23.10 -11.11
CA LEU A 280 -1.60 -23.14 -12.04
C LEU A 280 -1.17 -22.82 -13.49
N ASP A 281 -0.37 -21.78 -13.70
CA ASP A 281 0.10 -21.39 -15.03
C ASP A 281 0.93 -22.50 -15.68
N ARG A 282 1.76 -23.20 -14.90
CA ARG A 282 2.55 -24.33 -15.36
C ARG A 282 1.68 -25.53 -15.72
N ASP A 283 0.64 -25.82 -14.95
CA ASP A 283 -0.30 -26.88 -15.25
C ASP A 283 -1.07 -26.59 -16.54
N ILE A 284 -1.59 -25.37 -16.71
CA ILE A 284 -2.27 -24.95 -17.95
C ILE A 284 -1.33 -25.08 -19.16
N TRP A 285 -0.07 -24.64 -19.03
CA TRP A 285 0.91 -24.81 -20.11
C TRP A 285 1.15 -26.28 -20.44
N THR A 286 1.31 -27.12 -19.40
CA THR A 286 1.47 -28.57 -19.57
C THR A 286 0.28 -29.17 -20.25
N TYR A 287 -0.96 -28.80 -19.89
CA TYR A 287 -2.18 -29.28 -20.52
C TYR A 287 -2.29 -28.87 -22.00
N VAL A 288 -1.77 -27.70 -22.39
CA VAL A 288 -1.64 -27.32 -23.81
C VAL A 288 -0.63 -28.24 -24.52
N SER A 289 0.53 -28.52 -23.93
CA SER A 289 1.56 -29.40 -24.53
C SER A 289 1.12 -30.86 -24.62
N MET A 290 0.16 -31.27 -23.77
CA MET A 290 -0.46 -32.61 -23.80
C MET A 290 -1.73 -32.71 -24.63
N GLU A 291 -2.07 -31.65 -25.37
CA GLU A 291 -3.26 -31.54 -26.20
C GLU A 291 -4.61 -31.62 -25.45
N TYR A 292 -4.60 -31.44 -24.12
CA TYR A 292 -5.85 -31.32 -23.36
C TYR A 292 -6.52 -29.96 -23.59
N PHE A 293 -5.72 -28.91 -23.86
CA PHE A 293 -6.20 -27.61 -24.31
C PHE A 293 -5.64 -27.25 -25.68
N LYS A 294 -6.42 -26.52 -26.45
CA LYS A 294 -6.00 -25.97 -27.73
C LYS A 294 -6.01 -24.45 -27.69
N GLN A 295 -4.90 -23.83 -28.06
CA GLN A 295 -4.84 -22.38 -28.20
C GLN A 295 -5.73 -21.93 -29.38
N LYS A 296 -6.52 -20.87 -29.14
CA LYS A 296 -7.29 -20.20 -30.20
C LYS A 296 -6.42 -19.12 -30.83
N ILE A 297 -6.31 -19.15 -32.14
CA ILE A 297 -5.64 -18.11 -32.91
C ILE A 297 -6.54 -16.88 -32.92
N LYS A 298 -6.00 -15.71 -32.53
CA LYS A 298 -6.68 -14.43 -32.67
C LYS A 298 -6.25 -13.76 -33.97
N ALA A 299 -7.23 -13.26 -34.73
CA ALA A 299 -6.94 -12.53 -35.96
C ALA A 299 -6.05 -11.31 -35.69
N GLY A 300 -4.97 -11.15 -36.45
CA GLY A 300 -4.02 -10.05 -36.29
C GLY A 300 -2.91 -10.27 -35.26
N GLU A 301 -2.92 -11.35 -34.47
CA GLU A 301 -1.78 -11.75 -33.65
C GLU A 301 -0.82 -12.63 -34.47
N ILE A 302 0.49 -12.26 -34.41
CA ILE A 302 1.54 -13.10 -34.98
C ILE A 302 2.06 -13.99 -33.85
N GLY A 303 1.82 -15.30 -33.99
CA GLY A 303 2.39 -16.28 -33.07
C GLY A 303 3.92 -16.34 -33.17
N SER A 304 4.57 -16.97 -32.19
CA SER A 304 5.99 -17.29 -32.29
C SER A 304 6.23 -18.14 -33.55
N SER A 305 7.23 -17.77 -34.35
CA SER A 305 7.64 -18.60 -35.49
C SER A 305 8.07 -19.96 -34.97
N ALA A 306 7.63 -21.02 -35.69
CA ALA A 306 8.15 -22.36 -35.43
C ALA A 306 9.67 -22.35 -35.59
N MET A 307 10.35 -23.02 -34.70
CA MET A 307 11.79 -23.22 -34.79
C MET A 307 12.13 -24.20 -35.91
#